data_5e29225a85c733d7849645639faba930
#
_entry.id   5e29225a85c733d7849645639faba930
#
_cell.length_a   1.000
_cell.length_b   1.000
_cell.length_c   1.000
_cell.angle_alpha   90.00
_cell.angle_beta   90.00
_cell.angle_gamma   90.00
#
_symmetry.space_group_name_H-M   'P 1'
#
loop_
_entity.id
_entity.type
_entity.pdbx_description
1 polymer ?
#
loop_
_entity_poly.entity_id
_entity_poly.type
_entity_poly.pdbx_seq_one_letter_code
_entity_poly.pdbx_strand_id
1 'polypeptide(L)'
;TPVSLLEEPNLGLAKYLSHDPINNGDGTYTVTFCLRAENNGNVNIDSLSITDDLDATFGALCAYDVTGINSEEFQVNTNYNGDTDIELLLPGEELKSWEEGEVCITVLVGPCDALGPFTNSATITGETPIGDPVTDVSQEGSNPDPDGDGDPTNNDDPTTFDLAENPVIGIAKRAVNVTNLPDGSANVTYEFNIRNYGDVAISAIQVTDDLAATFPPTCIPTIISLTSDDFAENASFDGVADINLLTGTDLLPVAGTGSILLTINVAECGTNDGPFANSATITGASPTDVTISDDSQDGSDPDPDSDGDPTNNNVDTEVSF
;
A
#
# COMPACT_ATOMS: atom_id res chain seq x y z
N THR A 1 -16.96 2.23 66.19
CA THR A 1 -16.44 1.20 65.23
C THR A 1 -15.77 2.00 64.12
N PRO A 2 -14.50 1.68 63.80
CA PRO A 2 -13.89 2.27 62.63
C PRO A 2 -14.67 1.83 61.39
N VAL A 3 -15.03 2.77 60.55
CA VAL A 3 -15.56 2.49 59.20
C VAL A 3 -14.34 2.19 58.37
N SER A 4 -14.17 0.95 57.92
CA SER A 4 -13.22 0.59 56.86
C SER A 4 -13.86 0.98 55.55
N LEU A 5 -13.27 1.88 54.83
CA LEU A 5 -13.63 2.10 53.42
C LEU A 5 -13.04 0.93 52.63
N LEU A 6 -13.86 0.21 51.92
CA LEU A 6 -13.42 -0.86 51.02
C LEU A 6 -12.92 -0.19 49.74
N GLU A 7 -11.71 -0.50 49.33
CA GLU A 7 -11.21 -0.15 48.02
C GLU A 7 -11.84 -1.08 46.98
N GLU A 8 -12.40 -0.51 45.92
CA GLU A 8 -12.98 -1.21 44.78
C GLU A 8 -12.30 -0.61 43.52
N PRO A 9 -11.05 -1.00 43.25
CA PRO A 9 -10.35 -0.56 42.05
C PRO A 9 -11.02 -1.16 40.83
N ASN A 10 -11.09 -0.39 39.75
CA ASN A 10 -11.64 -0.82 38.47
C ASN A 10 -10.88 -0.07 37.37
N LEU A 11 -9.78 -0.69 36.89
CA LEU A 11 -8.92 -0.14 35.85
C LEU A 11 -9.16 -0.91 34.56
N GLY A 12 -9.44 -0.19 33.48
CA GLY A 12 -9.64 -0.77 32.16
C GLY A 12 -8.78 -0.09 31.09
N LEU A 13 -8.42 -0.86 30.08
CA LEU A 13 -7.70 -0.39 28.89
C LEU A 13 -8.45 -0.79 27.63
N ALA A 14 -8.68 0.17 26.73
CA ALA A 14 -9.13 -0.09 25.36
C ALA A 14 -8.03 0.31 24.38
N LYS A 15 -7.98 -0.37 23.23
CA LYS A 15 -7.05 -0.07 22.15
C LYS A 15 -7.75 -0.12 20.79
N TYR A 16 -7.48 0.86 19.95
CA TYR A 16 -8.13 0.97 18.65
C TYR A 16 -7.23 1.71 17.64
N LEU A 17 -7.52 1.53 16.36
CA LEU A 17 -6.96 2.37 15.32
C LEU A 17 -7.68 3.73 15.30
N SER A 18 -6.94 4.83 15.29
CA SER A 18 -7.54 6.17 15.15
C SER A 18 -8.23 6.37 13.80
N HIS A 19 -7.77 5.65 12.79
CA HIS A 19 -8.29 5.54 11.42
C HIS A 19 -7.69 4.31 10.75
N ASP A 20 -8.24 3.90 9.60
CA ASP A 20 -7.66 2.83 8.79
C ASP A 20 -6.19 3.13 8.44
N PRO A 21 -5.31 2.11 8.34
CA PRO A 21 -3.91 2.29 7.95
C PRO A 21 -3.78 3.07 6.64
N ILE A 22 -2.90 4.09 6.61
CA ILE A 22 -2.65 4.92 5.43
C ILE A 22 -1.54 4.29 4.61
N ASN A 23 -1.83 3.91 3.37
CA ASN A 23 -0.82 3.49 2.40
C ASN A 23 -0.02 4.72 1.91
N ASN A 24 1.30 4.71 2.06
CA ASN A 24 2.17 5.83 1.70
C ASN A 24 2.61 5.81 0.22
N GLY A 25 2.28 4.75 -0.52
CA GLY A 25 2.58 4.63 -1.96
C GLY A 25 4.00 4.13 -2.28
N ASP A 26 4.78 3.75 -1.29
CA ASP A 26 6.17 3.30 -1.43
C ASP A 26 6.44 1.92 -0.79
N GLY A 27 5.36 1.20 -0.44
CA GLY A 27 5.42 -0.08 0.27
C GLY A 27 5.46 0.07 1.78
N THR A 28 5.28 1.29 2.29
CA THR A 28 5.11 1.56 3.72
C THR A 28 3.71 2.04 4.05
N TYR A 29 3.33 1.91 5.31
CA TYR A 29 2.03 2.30 5.83
C TYR A 29 2.19 3.12 7.10
N THR A 30 1.33 4.11 7.30
CA THR A 30 1.21 4.82 8.56
C THR A 30 0.05 4.23 9.36
N VAL A 31 0.34 3.68 10.53
CA VAL A 31 -0.63 3.09 11.45
C VAL A 31 -0.64 3.90 12.74
N THR A 32 -1.82 4.33 13.20
CA THR A 32 -1.94 5.07 14.46
C THR A 32 -2.88 4.33 15.40
N PHE A 33 -2.32 3.82 16.51
CA PHE A 33 -3.08 3.23 17.59
C PHE A 33 -3.33 4.26 18.68
N CYS A 34 -4.54 4.26 19.26
CA CYS A 34 -4.86 4.99 20.47
C CYS A 34 -5.25 4.02 21.57
N LEU A 35 -4.76 4.27 22.78
CA LEU A 35 -4.98 3.47 23.98
C LEU A 35 -5.68 4.35 25.01
N ARG A 36 -6.91 3.98 25.38
CA ARG A 36 -7.72 4.68 26.35
C ARG A 36 -7.77 3.91 27.66
N ALA A 37 -7.27 4.54 28.71
CA ALA A 37 -7.32 4.04 30.09
C ALA A 37 -8.50 4.67 30.83
N GLU A 38 -9.25 3.87 31.58
CA GLU A 38 -10.36 4.32 32.43
C GLU A 38 -10.22 3.76 33.83
N ASN A 39 -10.39 4.61 34.84
CA ASN A 39 -10.53 4.20 36.24
C ASN A 39 -11.97 4.41 36.71
N ASN A 40 -12.78 3.36 36.61
CA ASN A 40 -14.17 3.36 37.05
C ASN A 40 -14.32 2.94 38.52
N GLY A 41 -13.18 2.77 39.22
CA GLY A 41 -13.14 2.44 40.64
C GLY A 41 -13.34 3.63 41.58
N ASN A 42 -13.41 3.34 42.89
CA ASN A 42 -13.61 4.35 43.94
C ASN A 42 -12.32 4.88 44.54
N VAL A 43 -11.13 4.44 44.05
CA VAL A 43 -9.80 4.84 44.49
C VAL A 43 -8.93 5.26 43.32
N ASN A 44 -7.92 6.11 43.60
CA ASN A 44 -6.92 6.44 42.60
C ASN A 44 -6.06 5.21 42.29
N ILE A 45 -5.53 5.15 41.09
CA ILE A 45 -4.51 4.17 40.69
C ILE A 45 -3.21 4.94 40.49
N ASP A 46 -2.21 4.59 41.32
CA ASP A 46 -0.88 5.18 41.28
C ASP A 46 0.09 4.27 40.49
N SER A 47 1.28 4.78 40.18
CA SER A 47 2.32 4.04 39.45
C SER A 47 1.81 3.44 38.13
N LEU A 48 0.99 4.20 37.41
CA LEU A 48 0.39 3.77 36.17
C LEU A 48 1.46 3.49 35.12
N SER A 49 1.36 2.35 34.44
CA SER A 49 2.21 1.90 33.35
C SER A 49 1.36 1.31 32.24
N ILE A 50 1.65 1.65 30.99
CA ILE A 50 1.01 1.05 29.80
C ILE A 50 2.14 0.52 28.92
N THR A 51 2.11 -0.78 28.63
CA THR A 51 3.09 -1.45 27.77
C THR A 51 2.46 -1.96 26.49
N ASP A 52 3.17 -1.79 25.38
CA ASP A 52 2.76 -2.24 24.04
C ASP A 52 3.96 -2.80 23.30
N ASP A 53 3.91 -4.07 22.91
CA ASP A 53 4.98 -4.78 22.20
C ASP A 53 4.66 -4.86 20.70
N LEU A 54 5.19 -3.90 19.93
CA LEU A 54 5.01 -3.86 18.47
C LEU A 54 5.83 -4.94 17.75
N ASP A 55 6.92 -5.44 18.36
CA ASP A 55 7.67 -6.54 17.77
C ASP A 55 6.85 -7.84 17.74
N ALA A 56 6.01 -8.04 18.75
CA ALA A 56 5.05 -9.14 18.75
C ALA A 56 3.99 -9.00 17.63
N THR A 57 3.67 -7.78 17.22
CA THR A 57 2.69 -7.49 16.16
C THR A 57 3.32 -7.56 14.76
N PHE A 58 4.45 -6.89 14.55
CA PHE A 58 5.04 -6.65 13.22
C PHE A 58 6.35 -7.41 12.97
N GLY A 59 7.17 -7.65 14.02
CA GLY A 59 8.58 -7.97 13.90
C GLY A 59 8.94 -9.22 13.08
N ALA A 60 7.98 -10.13 12.88
CA ALA A 60 8.18 -11.32 12.05
C ALA A 60 7.84 -11.10 10.58
N LEU A 61 7.06 -10.06 10.24
CA LEU A 61 6.47 -9.86 8.91
C LEU A 61 6.80 -8.50 8.30
N CYS A 62 7.04 -7.47 9.12
CA CYS A 62 7.27 -6.10 8.66
C CYS A 62 8.42 -5.45 9.42
N ALA A 63 9.20 -4.63 8.74
CA ALA A 63 9.97 -3.59 9.43
C ALA A 63 9.00 -2.54 10.00
N TYR A 64 9.33 -1.91 11.13
CA TYR A 64 8.53 -0.82 11.68
C TYR A 64 9.41 0.20 12.42
N ASP A 65 8.89 1.43 12.54
CA ASP A 65 9.53 2.53 13.29
C ASP A 65 8.45 3.37 13.97
N VAL A 66 8.63 3.68 15.25
CA VAL A 66 7.72 4.56 16.00
C VAL A 66 8.06 6.01 15.66
N THR A 67 7.19 6.67 14.92
CA THR A 67 7.38 8.04 14.44
C THR A 67 6.75 9.10 15.34
N GLY A 68 5.87 8.69 16.26
CA GLY A 68 5.22 9.61 17.19
C GLY A 68 4.55 8.91 18.36
N ILE A 69 4.56 9.60 19.50
CA ILE A 69 3.78 9.25 20.69
C ILE A 69 3.26 10.55 21.32
N ASN A 70 1.99 10.60 21.66
CA ASN A 70 1.37 11.79 22.25
C ASN A 70 0.23 11.44 23.21
N SER A 71 0.03 12.30 24.21
CA SER A 71 -1.11 12.30 25.11
C SER A 71 -1.36 13.74 25.60
N GLU A 72 -2.61 14.06 25.94
CA GLU A 72 -2.97 15.31 26.62
C GLU A 72 -3.01 15.13 28.14
N GLU A 73 -3.23 13.88 28.62
CA GLU A 73 -3.44 13.55 30.02
C GLU A 73 -2.17 13.02 30.69
N PHE A 74 -1.33 12.28 29.94
CA PHE A 74 -0.16 11.58 30.48
C PHE A 74 1.16 12.15 29.97
N GLN A 75 2.22 12.02 30.76
CA GLN A 75 3.58 12.25 30.32
C GLN A 75 4.09 11.00 29.59
N VAL A 76 4.33 11.14 28.29
CA VAL A 76 4.71 10.01 27.43
C VAL A 76 6.21 9.74 27.44
N ASN A 77 6.60 8.48 27.31
CA ASN A 77 7.97 8.04 27.12
C ASN A 77 8.37 8.20 25.63
N THR A 78 9.10 9.25 25.30
CA THR A 78 9.56 9.52 23.94
C THR A 78 10.66 8.55 23.45
N ASN A 79 11.15 7.64 24.30
CA ASN A 79 12.08 6.57 23.91
C ASN A 79 11.36 5.26 23.57
N TYR A 80 10.03 5.21 23.76
CA TYR A 80 9.24 4.05 23.37
C TYR A 80 9.52 3.70 21.90
N ASN A 81 9.84 2.41 21.64
CA ASN A 81 10.12 1.90 20.29
C ASN A 81 9.39 0.59 19.96
N GLY A 82 8.60 0.08 20.91
CA GLY A 82 7.77 -1.12 20.72
C GLY A 82 8.52 -2.46 20.66
N ASP A 83 9.84 -2.47 20.95
CA ASP A 83 10.71 -3.65 20.98
C ASP A 83 11.47 -3.71 22.31
N THR A 84 12.59 -3.00 22.41
CA THR A 84 13.46 -2.98 23.60
C THR A 84 12.95 -2.04 24.69
N ASP A 85 12.17 -1.05 24.35
CA ASP A 85 11.44 -0.16 25.25
C ASP A 85 9.96 -0.18 24.86
N ILE A 86 9.17 -0.95 25.62
CA ILE A 86 7.74 -1.15 25.39
C ILE A 86 6.85 -0.28 26.28
N GLU A 87 7.43 0.58 27.15
CA GLU A 87 6.72 1.42 28.10
C GLU A 87 6.29 2.74 27.45
N LEU A 88 4.99 3.03 27.42
CA LEU A 88 4.46 4.25 26.80
C LEU A 88 4.50 5.47 27.69
N LEU A 89 4.44 5.28 29.01
CA LEU A 89 4.32 6.37 29.99
C LEU A 89 5.63 6.61 30.73
N LEU A 90 5.85 7.85 31.21
CA LEU A 90 6.93 8.13 32.15
C LEU A 90 6.52 7.65 33.56
N PRO A 91 7.50 7.27 34.42
CA PRO A 91 7.20 6.84 35.78
C PRO A 91 6.53 7.95 36.61
N GLY A 92 5.53 7.56 37.38
CA GLY A 92 4.86 8.46 38.34
C GLY A 92 3.52 9.01 37.85
N GLU A 93 3.03 8.49 36.76
CA GLU A 93 1.66 8.78 36.29
C GLU A 93 0.64 8.15 37.27
N GLU A 94 -0.52 8.82 37.38
CA GLU A 94 -1.68 8.39 38.18
C GLU A 94 -2.96 8.54 37.37
N LEU A 95 -3.97 7.72 37.64
CA LEU A 95 -5.32 7.88 37.13
C LEU A 95 -6.30 7.93 38.30
N LYS A 96 -6.91 9.11 38.52
CA LYS A 96 -7.80 9.30 39.65
C LYS A 96 -9.10 8.55 39.45
N SER A 97 -9.80 8.31 40.58
CA SER A 97 -11.14 7.71 40.56
C SER A 97 -12.06 8.49 39.62
N TRP A 98 -12.71 7.76 38.69
CA TRP A 98 -13.62 8.29 37.65
C TRP A 98 -12.94 9.21 36.62
N GLU A 99 -11.63 9.09 36.43
CA GLU A 99 -10.90 9.75 35.35
C GLU A 99 -10.57 8.77 34.23
N GLU A 100 -10.34 9.34 33.07
CA GLU A 100 -9.87 8.66 31.85
C GLU A 100 -8.68 9.41 31.27
N GLY A 101 -7.87 8.74 30.48
CA GLY A 101 -6.78 9.36 29.72
C GLY A 101 -6.44 8.51 28.49
N GLU A 102 -5.85 9.15 27.49
CA GLU A 102 -5.53 8.51 26.22
C GLU A 102 -4.09 8.75 25.81
N VAL A 103 -3.43 7.73 25.25
CA VAL A 103 -2.14 7.87 24.60
C VAL A 103 -2.24 7.28 23.19
N CYS A 104 -1.74 8.04 22.20
CA CYS A 104 -1.70 7.57 20.82
C CYS A 104 -0.25 7.42 20.34
N ILE A 105 0.01 6.33 19.58
CA ILE A 105 1.29 6.02 18.96
C ILE A 105 1.12 5.97 17.44
N THR A 106 2.04 6.58 16.72
CA THR A 106 2.07 6.54 15.26
C THR A 106 3.29 5.74 14.82
N VAL A 107 3.06 4.73 13.99
CA VAL A 107 4.04 3.76 13.54
C VAL A 107 4.12 3.80 12.02
N LEU A 108 5.31 3.93 11.48
CA LEU A 108 5.61 3.65 10.07
C LEU A 108 5.88 2.15 9.97
N VAL A 109 5.11 1.43 9.15
CA VAL A 109 5.18 -0.03 9.00
C VAL A 109 5.53 -0.35 7.56
N GLY A 110 6.47 -1.24 7.33
CA GLY A 110 6.89 -1.72 6.02
C GLY A 110 8.39 -1.48 5.74
N PRO A 111 8.93 -2.17 4.73
CA PRO A 111 8.26 -3.17 3.88
C PRO A 111 7.81 -4.41 4.65
N CYS A 112 6.78 -5.09 4.14
CA CYS A 112 6.16 -6.25 4.75
C CYS A 112 6.20 -7.48 3.83
N ASP A 113 6.38 -8.68 4.43
CA ASP A 113 6.24 -9.97 3.74
C ASP A 113 4.77 -10.42 3.62
N ALA A 114 3.87 -9.82 4.42
CA ALA A 114 2.42 -10.04 4.37
C ALA A 114 1.68 -8.79 4.86
N LEU A 115 0.44 -8.61 4.39
CA LEU A 115 -0.38 -7.43 4.70
C LEU A 115 -1.41 -7.67 5.82
N GLY A 116 -1.30 -8.77 6.55
CA GLY A 116 -2.18 -9.09 7.66
C GLY A 116 -2.87 -10.46 7.54
N PRO A 117 -3.87 -10.77 8.38
CA PRO A 117 -4.32 -9.92 9.48
C PRO A 117 -3.29 -9.78 10.61
N PHE A 118 -3.14 -8.57 11.14
CA PHE A 118 -2.33 -8.27 12.32
C PHE A 118 -3.22 -8.17 13.55
N THR A 119 -2.65 -8.50 14.70
CA THR A 119 -3.31 -8.35 16.00
C THR A 119 -2.36 -7.63 16.96
N ASN A 120 -2.87 -6.63 17.67
CA ASN A 120 -2.09 -5.87 18.65
C ASN A 120 -2.86 -5.71 19.96
N SER A 121 -2.22 -6.08 21.09
CA SER A 121 -2.73 -5.89 22.44
C SER A 121 -1.72 -5.12 23.27
N ALA A 122 -2.21 -4.38 24.25
CA ALA A 122 -1.41 -3.66 25.24
C ALA A 122 -1.83 -4.07 26.65
N THR A 123 -1.00 -3.79 27.65
CA THR A 123 -1.32 -4.06 29.06
C THR A 123 -1.18 -2.79 29.87
N ILE A 124 -2.17 -2.50 30.71
CA ILE A 124 -2.09 -1.46 31.73
C ILE A 124 -1.90 -2.09 33.11
N THR A 125 -1.06 -1.47 33.94
CA THR A 125 -0.85 -1.86 35.32
C THR A 125 -0.79 -0.62 36.22
N GLY A 126 -1.08 -0.81 37.51
CA GLY A 126 -0.96 0.24 38.51
C GLY A 126 -1.13 -0.35 39.93
N GLU A 127 -1.16 0.53 40.91
CA GLU A 127 -1.31 0.15 42.31
C GLU A 127 -2.40 0.99 42.99
N THR A 128 -3.18 0.37 43.88
CA THR A 128 -4.11 1.11 44.74
C THR A 128 -3.35 1.88 45.83
N PRO A 129 -3.98 2.83 46.57
CA PRO A 129 -3.33 3.55 47.66
C PRO A 129 -2.79 2.68 48.79
N ILE A 130 -3.29 1.45 48.96
CA ILE A 130 -2.74 0.48 49.94
C ILE A 130 -1.70 -0.46 49.33
N GLY A 131 -1.37 -0.29 48.03
CA GLY A 131 -0.32 -1.04 47.35
C GLY A 131 -0.78 -2.37 46.75
N ASP A 132 -2.08 -2.57 46.55
CA ASP A 132 -2.61 -3.71 45.84
C ASP A 132 -2.44 -3.50 44.30
N PRO A 133 -1.85 -4.46 43.57
CA PRO A 133 -1.67 -4.32 42.12
C PRO A 133 -2.99 -4.48 41.40
N VAL A 134 -3.16 -3.70 40.35
CA VAL A 134 -4.27 -3.79 39.37
C VAL A 134 -3.68 -3.90 37.98
N THR A 135 -4.36 -4.65 37.10
CA THR A 135 -3.92 -4.87 35.71
C THR A 135 -5.10 -5.15 34.83
N ASP A 136 -4.96 -4.75 33.57
CA ASP A 136 -5.90 -5.08 32.51
C ASP A 136 -5.17 -5.25 31.17
N VAL A 137 -5.73 -6.07 30.26
CA VAL A 137 -5.28 -6.23 28.87
C VAL A 137 -6.26 -5.50 27.97
N SER A 138 -5.74 -4.82 26.97
CA SER A 138 -6.58 -3.96 26.14
C SER A 138 -7.68 -4.70 25.37
N GLN A 139 -8.88 -4.15 25.44
CA GLN A 139 -10.03 -4.52 24.61
C GLN A 139 -10.02 -3.76 23.27
N GLU A 140 -10.36 -4.43 22.16
CA GLU A 140 -10.59 -3.78 20.87
C GLU A 140 -11.70 -2.74 20.94
N GLY A 141 -11.44 -1.56 20.38
CA GLY A 141 -12.35 -0.41 20.39
C GLY A 141 -11.96 0.64 21.42
N SER A 142 -12.85 1.61 21.68
CA SER A 142 -12.61 2.74 22.58
C SER A 142 -13.25 2.60 23.96
N ASN A 143 -13.89 1.47 24.24
CA ASN A 143 -14.53 1.16 25.51
C ASN A 143 -13.88 -0.07 26.15
N PRO A 144 -13.24 0.05 27.34
CA PRO A 144 -12.62 -1.09 28.00
C PRO A 144 -13.60 -2.16 28.51
N ASP A 145 -14.87 -1.77 28.73
CA ASP A 145 -15.94 -2.64 29.24
C ASP A 145 -17.15 -2.59 28.28
N PRO A 146 -17.08 -3.23 27.07
CA PRO A 146 -18.13 -3.12 26.07
C PRO A 146 -19.40 -3.88 26.40
N ASP A 147 -19.36 -4.89 27.26
CA ASP A 147 -20.54 -5.64 27.72
C ASP A 147 -21.23 -4.98 28.91
N GLY A 148 -20.56 -4.01 29.57
CA GLY A 148 -21.15 -3.16 30.59
C GLY A 148 -21.42 -3.88 31.93
N ASP A 149 -20.70 -4.96 32.20
CA ASP A 149 -20.88 -5.73 33.44
C ASP A 149 -20.11 -5.15 34.63
N GLY A 150 -19.23 -4.15 34.37
CA GLY A 150 -18.45 -3.43 35.35
C GLY A 150 -17.11 -4.10 35.65
N ASP A 151 -16.69 -5.08 34.89
CA ASP A 151 -15.41 -5.79 35.01
C ASP A 151 -14.63 -5.76 33.67
N PRO A 152 -13.79 -4.71 33.42
CA PRO A 152 -13.04 -4.64 32.17
C PRO A 152 -12.05 -5.80 31.98
N THR A 153 -11.62 -6.47 33.07
CA THR A 153 -10.58 -7.52 33.01
C THR A 153 -11.02 -8.79 32.29
N ASN A 154 -12.28 -8.92 31.94
CA ASN A 154 -12.82 -10.03 31.16
C ASN A 154 -13.01 -9.70 29.68
N ASN A 155 -12.62 -8.50 29.26
CA ASN A 155 -12.70 -7.95 27.91
C ASN A 155 -11.27 -7.70 27.40
N ASP A 156 -10.72 -8.66 26.62
CA ASP A 156 -9.31 -8.69 26.21
C ASP A 156 -9.12 -9.03 24.71
N ASP A 157 -10.14 -8.76 23.87
CA ASP A 157 -10.05 -8.96 22.43
C ASP A 157 -8.98 -8.02 21.83
N PRO A 158 -7.99 -8.55 21.07
CA PRO A 158 -6.94 -7.73 20.48
C PRO A 158 -7.48 -6.84 19.36
N THR A 159 -6.89 -5.68 19.17
CA THR A 159 -7.13 -4.83 17.99
C THR A 159 -6.65 -5.52 16.74
N THR A 160 -7.56 -5.80 15.79
CA THR A 160 -7.29 -6.54 14.55
C THR A 160 -7.37 -5.61 13.35
N PHE A 161 -6.40 -5.72 12.42
CA PHE A 161 -6.37 -4.90 11.22
C PHE A 161 -5.58 -5.55 10.09
N ASP A 162 -5.82 -5.06 8.86
CA ASP A 162 -5.05 -5.41 7.66
C ASP A 162 -4.41 -4.14 7.08
N LEU A 163 -3.27 -4.31 6.43
CA LEU A 163 -2.70 -3.35 5.50
C LEU A 163 -3.22 -3.69 4.10
N ALA A 164 -3.46 -2.70 3.26
CA ALA A 164 -4.01 -2.92 1.94
C ALA A 164 -3.22 -2.16 0.86
N GLU A 165 -3.04 -2.78 -0.31
CA GLU A 165 -2.58 -2.14 -1.52
C GLU A 165 -3.54 -2.42 -2.66
N ASN A 166 -3.69 -1.44 -3.56
CA ASN A 166 -4.46 -1.57 -4.78
C ASN A 166 -3.60 -1.18 -5.98
N PRO A 167 -2.72 -2.09 -6.45
CA PRO A 167 -1.85 -1.83 -7.59
C PRO A 167 -2.66 -1.88 -8.89
N VAL A 168 -2.64 -0.80 -9.66
CA VAL A 168 -3.34 -0.68 -10.95
C VAL A 168 -2.44 0.04 -11.94
N ILE A 169 -2.17 -0.57 -13.10
CA ILE A 169 -1.40 0.03 -14.18
C ILE A 169 -2.22 0.01 -15.47
N GLY A 170 -2.10 1.07 -16.28
CA GLY A 170 -2.77 1.16 -17.57
C GLY A 170 -1.82 1.56 -18.69
N ILE A 171 -2.13 1.07 -19.92
CA ILE A 171 -1.41 1.40 -21.13
C ILE A 171 -2.36 1.77 -22.27
N ALA A 172 -2.08 2.88 -22.95
CA ALA A 172 -2.68 3.22 -24.25
C ALA A 172 -1.63 3.14 -25.34
N LYS A 173 -2.07 2.79 -26.55
CA LYS A 173 -1.26 2.72 -27.76
C LYS A 173 -1.96 3.42 -28.89
N ARG A 174 -1.24 4.18 -29.70
CA ARG A 174 -1.78 4.79 -30.92
C ARG A 174 -0.73 4.89 -32.01
N ALA A 175 -1.15 4.86 -33.27
CA ALA A 175 -0.31 5.21 -34.39
C ALA A 175 -0.30 6.74 -34.56
N VAL A 176 0.81 7.40 -34.23
CA VAL A 176 0.95 8.87 -34.32
C VAL A 176 1.41 9.33 -35.71
N ASN A 177 2.02 8.42 -36.47
CA ASN A 177 2.43 8.72 -37.84
C ASN A 177 2.43 7.44 -38.70
N VAL A 178 1.89 7.54 -39.90
CA VAL A 178 2.01 6.52 -40.95
C VAL A 178 2.48 7.22 -42.23
N THR A 179 3.61 6.79 -42.79
CA THR A 179 4.19 7.39 -44.01
C THR A 179 4.49 6.31 -45.04
N ASN A 180 3.72 6.30 -46.13
CA ASN A 180 3.95 5.39 -47.26
C ASN A 180 5.16 5.85 -48.07
N LEU A 181 6.03 4.90 -48.42
CA LEU A 181 7.25 5.15 -49.18
C LEU A 181 7.13 4.76 -50.64
N PRO A 182 7.96 5.32 -51.56
CA PRO A 182 7.85 5.05 -53.00
C PRO A 182 8.14 3.62 -53.42
N ASP A 183 8.75 2.80 -52.53
CA ASP A 183 9.06 1.40 -52.75
C ASP A 183 7.95 0.44 -52.30
N GLY A 184 6.79 1.01 -51.87
CA GLY A 184 5.65 0.24 -51.36
C GLY A 184 5.72 -0.12 -49.87
N SER A 185 6.81 0.22 -49.20
CA SER A 185 6.89 0.06 -47.74
C SER A 185 6.25 1.24 -47.01
N ALA A 186 5.99 1.09 -45.69
CA ALA A 186 5.49 2.17 -44.87
C ALA A 186 6.26 2.30 -43.55
N ASN A 187 6.50 3.53 -43.13
CA ASN A 187 6.96 3.79 -41.78
C ASN A 187 5.78 4.08 -40.85
N VAL A 188 5.69 3.37 -39.72
CA VAL A 188 4.68 3.56 -38.71
C VAL A 188 5.39 3.94 -37.39
N THR A 189 4.92 5.01 -36.74
CA THR A 189 5.35 5.38 -35.41
C THR A 189 4.19 5.16 -34.44
N TYR A 190 4.40 4.25 -33.49
CA TYR A 190 3.51 4.04 -32.35
C TYR A 190 3.99 4.83 -31.16
N GLU A 191 3.05 5.41 -30.42
CA GLU A 191 3.24 5.98 -29.09
C GLU A 191 2.50 5.13 -28.07
N PHE A 192 3.16 4.80 -26.99
CA PHE A 192 2.57 4.14 -25.83
C PHE A 192 2.55 5.14 -24.69
N ASN A 193 1.40 5.32 -24.06
CA ASN A 193 1.24 6.12 -22.86
C ASN A 193 0.89 5.21 -21.68
N ILE A 194 1.63 5.32 -20.59
CA ILE A 194 1.56 4.46 -19.43
C ILE A 194 1.21 5.31 -18.23
N ARG A 195 0.35 4.79 -17.35
CA ARG A 195 -0.01 5.46 -16.09
C ARG A 195 -0.24 4.45 -14.97
N ASN A 196 0.22 4.81 -13.77
CA ASN A 196 -0.12 4.14 -12.52
C ASN A 196 -1.41 4.77 -11.95
N TYR A 197 -2.48 3.98 -11.86
CA TYR A 197 -3.78 4.34 -11.30
C TYR A 197 -3.95 3.84 -9.86
N GLY A 198 -3.02 2.99 -9.40
CA GLY A 198 -3.04 2.40 -8.07
C GLY A 198 -2.53 3.33 -6.97
N ASP A 199 -2.52 2.81 -5.76
CA ASP A 199 -2.10 3.49 -4.53
C ASP A 199 -0.69 3.08 -4.06
N VAL A 200 0.02 2.26 -4.85
CA VAL A 200 1.41 1.85 -4.61
C VAL A 200 2.28 2.08 -5.85
N ALA A 201 3.59 2.24 -5.64
CA ALA A 201 4.55 2.27 -6.76
C ALA A 201 4.65 0.91 -7.43
N ILE A 202 4.78 0.89 -8.75
CA ILE A 202 4.89 -0.33 -9.56
C ILE A 202 6.33 -0.48 -10.04
N SER A 203 6.95 -1.60 -9.73
CA SER A 203 8.31 -1.97 -10.13
C SER A 203 8.32 -2.93 -11.32
N ALA A 204 9.51 -3.22 -11.85
CA ALA A 204 9.71 -4.19 -12.93
C ALA A 204 8.81 -3.94 -14.15
N ILE A 205 8.61 -2.67 -14.52
CA ILE A 205 7.77 -2.27 -15.65
C ILE A 205 8.29 -2.89 -16.94
N GLN A 206 7.43 -3.66 -17.59
CA GLN A 206 7.72 -4.25 -18.91
C GLN A 206 6.56 -4.01 -19.86
N VAL A 207 6.85 -3.63 -21.10
CA VAL A 207 5.88 -3.56 -22.19
C VAL A 207 6.28 -4.57 -23.25
N THR A 208 5.33 -5.40 -23.69
CA THR A 208 5.53 -6.36 -24.77
C THR A 208 4.68 -6.01 -25.98
N ASP A 209 5.26 -6.11 -27.19
CA ASP A 209 4.57 -5.90 -28.45
C ASP A 209 5.03 -6.97 -29.47
N ASP A 210 4.12 -7.88 -29.85
CA ASP A 210 4.39 -8.95 -30.82
C ASP A 210 4.01 -8.49 -32.24
N LEU A 211 4.98 -7.90 -32.93
CA LEU A 211 4.79 -7.46 -34.31
C LEU A 211 4.59 -8.62 -35.30
N ALA A 212 5.07 -9.83 -34.97
CA ALA A 212 4.84 -11.00 -35.80
C ALA A 212 3.41 -11.53 -35.69
N ALA A 213 2.72 -11.27 -34.57
CA ALA A 213 1.30 -11.57 -34.43
C ALA A 213 0.42 -10.55 -35.21
N THR A 214 0.88 -9.29 -35.30
CA THR A 214 0.19 -8.20 -36.00
C THR A 214 0.33 -8.29 -37.53
N PHE A 215 1.56 -8.46 -38.01
CA PHE A 215 1.87 -8.42 -39.44
C PHE A 215 2.09 -9.81 -40.02
N PRO A 216 1.58 -10.08 -41.25
CA PRO A 216 1.77 -11.38 -41.88
C PRO A 216 3.26 -11.66 -42.17
N PRO A 217 3.67 -12.94 -42.27
CA PRO A 217 5.06 -13.32 -42.48
C PRO A 217 5.73 -12.74 -43.74
N THR A 218 4.96 -12.22 -44.67
CA THR A 218 5.44 -11.60 -45.92
C THR A 218 5.93 -10.17 -45.71
N CYS A 219 5.53 -9.50 -44.64
CA CYS A 219 5.86 -8.11 -44.38
C CYS A 219 6.13 -7.83 -42.85
N ILE A 220 6.83 -8.74 -42.22
CA ILE A 220 7.29 -8.53 -40.82
C ILE A 220 8.13 -7.25 -40.75
N PRO A 221 7.81 -6.35 -39.80
CA PRO A 221 8.49 -5.07 -39.69
C PRO A 221 9.96 -5.18 -39.29
N THR A 222 10.73 -4.14 -39.60
CA THR A 222 12.05 -3.88 -39.05
C THR A 222 12.01 -2.64 -38.15
N ILE A 223 12.72 -2.68 -37.03
CA ILE A 223 12.79 -1.60 -36.07
C ILE A 223 13.65 -0.48 -36.64
N ILE A 224 13.12 0.76 -36.70
CA ILE A 224 13.87 1.96 -37.04
C ILE A 224 14.40 2.60 -35.75
N SER A 225 13.54 2.79 -34.75
CA SER A 225 13.91 3.35 -33.45
C SER A 225 12.93 2.92 -32.35
N LEU A 226 13.46 2.76 -31.16
CA LEU A 226 12.74 2.63 -29.91
C LEU A 226 13.34 3.65 -28.94
N THR A 227 12.52 4.55 -28.40
CA THR A 227 12.98 5.64 -27.52
C THR A 227 11.98 5.94 -26.43
N SER A 228 12.49 6.26 -25.22
CA SER A 228 11.73 6.77 -24.10
C SER A 228 12.57 7.74 -23.30
N ASP A 229 11.97 8.79 -22.77
CA ASP A 229 12.62 9.66 -21.79
C ASP A 229 12.35 9.21 -20.35
N ASP A 230 11.40 8.28 -20.17
CA ASP A 230 10.87 7.86 -18.86
C ASP A 230 11.32 6.45 -18.45
N PHE A 231 11.66 5.58 -19.42
CA PHE A 231 11.96 4.16 -19.19
C PHE A 231 13.24 3.73 -19.92
N ALA A 232 13.89 2.69 -19.39
CA ALA A 232 15.09 2.08 -20.00
C ALA A 232 14.67 1.12 -21.13
N GLU A 233 14.98 1.47 -22.38
CA GLU A 233 14.62 0.69 -23.55
C GLU A 233 15.46 -0.59 -23.68
N ASN A 234 14.85 -1.67 -24.16
CA ASN A 234 15.53 -2.88 -24.54
C ASN A 234 16.15 -2.78 -25.95
N ALA A 235 17.44 -2.60 -26.04
CA ALA A 235 18.17 -2.50 -27.31
C ALA A 235 18.10 -3.80 -28.17
N SER A 236 17.63 -4.93 -27.62
CA SER A 236 17.49 -6.20 -28.31
C SER A 236 16.07 -6.41 -28.87
N PHE A 237 15.13 -5.51 -28.58
CA PHE A 237 13.76 -5.60 -29.09
C PHE A 237 13.76 -5.69 -30.62
N ASP A 238 13.14 -6.75 -31.16
CA ASP A 238 12.95 -6.95 -32.61
C ASP A 238 11.48 -7.19 -32.98
N GLY A 239 10.58 -7.30 -32.00
CA GLY A 239 9.14 -7.48 -32.17
C GLY A 239 8.75 -8.87 -32.69
N VAL A 240 9.69 -9.84 -32.72
CA VAL A 240 9.50 -11.21 -33.24
C VAL A 240 10.03 -12.26 -32.30
N ALA A 241 11.34 -12.27 -32.05
CA ALA A 241 12.00 -13.17 -31.12
C ALA A 241 12.12 -12.55 -29.71
N ASP A 242 12.37 -11.27 -29.66
CA ASP A 242 12.34 -10.46 -28.45
C ASP A 242 11.26 -9.40 -28.58
N ILE A 243 10.15 -9.62 -27.87
CA ILE A 243 8.97 -8.75 -27.88
C ILE A 243 8.95 -7.71 -26.73
N ASN A 244 10.00 -7.69 -25.90
CA ASN A 244 10.12 -6.82 -24.74
C ASN A 244 10.65 -5.44 -25.15
N LEU A 245 9.86 -4.36 -25.02
CA LEU A 245 10.30 -3.00 -25.33
C LEU A 245 11.25 -2.43 -24.27
N LEU A 246 11.07 -2.82 -23.00
CA LEU A 246 11.80 -2.27 -21.86
C LEU A 246 12.76 -3.30 -21.25
N THR A 247 13.68 -2.84 -20.39
CA THR A 247 14.60 -3.73 -19.65
C THR A 247 13.96 -4.39 -18.44
N GLY A 248 12.78 -3.92 -17.99
CA GLY A 248 12.10 -4.43 -16.80
C GLY A 248 12.73 -3.97 -15.48
N THR A 249 13.47 -2.85 -15.48
CA THR A 249 14.16 -2.33 -14.27
C THR A 249 13.57 -1.04 -13.72
N ASP A 250 12.55 -0.53 -14.37
CA ASP A 250 11.97 0.78 -14.06
C ASP A 250 10.93 0.69 -12.95
N LEU A 251 10.77 1.83 -12.24
CA LEU A 251 9.77 2.06 -11.21
C LEU A 251 8.83 3.18 -11.65
N LEU A 252 7.52 2.95 -11.56
CA LEU A 252 6.49 3.94 -11.82
C LEU A 252 5.81 4.33 -10.49
N PRO A 253 6.05 5.53 -9.95
CA PRO A 253 5.45 5.96 -8.68
C PRO A 253 3.93 6.10 -8.77
N VAL A 254 3.26 6.22 -7.64
CA VAL A 254 1.82 6.52 -7.56
C VAL A 254 1.47 7.73 -8.41
N ALA A 255 0.41 7.64 -9.21
CA ALA A 255 0.00 8.64 -10.20
C ALA A 255 1.08 8.99 -11.26
N GLY A 256 2.19 8.24 -11.30
CA GLY A 256 3.26 8.38 -12.29
C GLY A 256 2.76 8.09 -13.71
N THR A 257 3.39 8.74 -14.68
CA THR A 257 3.14 8.53 -16.11
C THR A 257 4.45 8.39 -16.85
N GLY A 258 4.42 7.75 -18.02
CA GLY A 258 5.56 7.68 -18.91
C GLY A 258 5.14 7.34 -20.33
N SER A 259 6.06 7.51 -21.28
CA SER A 259 5.79 7.30 -22.69
C SER A 259 6.92 6.58 -23.41
N ILE A 260 6.56 5.82 -24.46
CA ILE A 260 7.49 5.12 -25.34
C ILE A 260 7.12 5.46 -26.80
N LEU A 261 8.12 5.69 -27.64
CA LEU A 261 7.95 5.82 -29.09
C LEU A 261 8.67 4.67 -29.81
N LEU A 262 7.91 3.91 -30.59
CA LEU A 262 8.41 2.85 -31.45
C LEU A 262 8.17 3.21 -32.91
N THR A 263 9.24 3.34 -33.72
CA THR A 263 9.11 3.51 -35.17
C THR A 263 9.59 2.24 -35.87
N ILE A 264 8.73 1.72 -36.73
CA ILE A 264 8.99 0.52 -37.54
C ILE A 264 8.88 0.85 -39.01
N ASN A 265 9.57 0.10 -39.87
CA ASN A 265 9.34 0.05 -41.33
C ASN A 265 8.69 -1.29 -41.64
N VAL A 266 7.50 -1.25 -42.21
CA VAL A 266 6.74 -2.41 -42.71
C VAL A 266 6.98 -2.52 -44.21
N ALA A 267 7.54 -3.65 -44.66
CA ALA A 267 7.73 -3.92 -46.08
C ALA A 267 6.39 -4.03 -46.77
N GLU A 268 6.39 -3.94 -48.11
CA GLU A 268 5.19 -4.14 -48.92
C GLU A 268 4.54 -5.51 -48.61
N CYS A 269 3.27 -5.50 -48.19
CA CYS A 269 2.50 -6.69 -47.85
C CYS A 269 1.74 -7.31 -49.03
N GLY A 270 2.13 -6.96 -50.25
CA GLY A 270 1.49 -7.40 -51.47
C GLY A 270 0.17 -6.68 -51.73
N THR A 271 -0.95 -7.40 -51.65
CA THR A 271 -2.31 -6.79 -51.82
C THR A 271 -3.02 -6.61 -50.47
N ASN A 272 -2.33 -6.80 -49.37
CA ASN A 272 -2.91 -6.62 -48.04
C ASN A 272 -2.41 -5.31 -47.41
N ASP A 273 -3.24 -4.28 -47.51
CA ASP A 273 -2.95 -2.94 -47.03
C ASP A 273 -3.51 -2.69 -45.59
N GLY A 274 -4.02 -3.73 -44.93
CA GLY A 274 -4.62 -3.67 -43.58
C GLY A 274 -6.17 -3.68 -43.64
N PRO A 275 -6.88 -3.28 -42.55
CA PRO A 275 -6.28 -2.83 -41.31
C PRO A 275 -5.51 -3.96 -40.58
N PHE A 276 -4.39 -3.59 -39.99
CA PHE A 276 -3.60 -4.46 -39.07
C PHE A 276 -3.88 -4.00 -37.65
N ALA A 277 -4.46 -4.89 -36.86
CA ALA A 277 -4.76 -4.62 -35.44
C ALA A 277 -3.53 -5.02 -34.58
N ASN A 278 -3.00 -4.07 -33.82
CA ASN A 278 -1.83 -4.23 -32.99
C ASN A 278 -2.12 -3.86 -31.54
N SER A 279 -1.94 -4.82 -30.62
CA SER A 279 -2.02 -4.62 -29.18
C SER A 279 -0.64 -4.74 -28.54
N ALA A 280 -0.50 -4.15 -27.36
CA ALA A 280 0.66 -4.32 -26.50
C ALA A 280 0.17 -4.62 -25.08
N THR A 281 0.96 -5.34 -24.32
CA THR A 281 0.66 -5.64 -22.92
C THR A 281 1.71 -5.01 -22.02
N ILE A 282 1.27 -4.30 -20.98
CA ILE A 282 2.14 -3.86 -19.88
C ILE A 282 2.04 -4.83 -18.71
N THR A 283 3.15 -5.05 -18.03
CA THR A 283 3.21 -5.78 -16.76
C THR A 283 4.08 -5.03 -15.75
N GLY A 284 3.84 -5.27 -14.48
CA GLY A 284 4.64 -4.75 -13.37
C GLY A 284 4.37 -5.54 -12.09
N ALA A 285 5.07 -5.18 -11.03
CA ALA A 285 4.91 -5.80 -9.71
C ALA A 285 4.71 -4.72 -8.63
N SER A 286 3.80 -4.97 -7.70
CA SER A 286 3.62 -4.17 -6.50
C SER A 286 4.75 -4.37 -5.48
N PRO A 287 4.84 -3.58 -4.39
CA PRO A 287 5.80 -3.80 -3.31
C PRO A 287 5.72 -5.17 -2.64
N THR A 288 4.55 -5.81 -2.61
CA THR A 288 4.37 -7.18 -2.09
C THR A 288 4.46 -8.26 -3.17
N ASP A 289 5.10 -7.94 -4.33
CA ASP A 289 5.30 -8.86 -5.46
C ASP A 289 4.00 -9.35 -6.14
N VAL A 290 2.89 -8.63 -5.99
CA VAL A 290 1.67 -8.89 -6.77
C VAL A 290 1.90 -8.44 -8.20
N THR A 291 1.86 -9.38 -9.15
CA THR A 291 1.97 -9.09 -10.58
C THR A 291 0.67 -8.52 -11.11
N ILE A 292 0.76 -7.40 -11.82
CA ILE A 292 -0.35 -6.74 -12.50
C ILE A 292 -0.08 -6.60 -13.99
N SER A 293 -1.13 -6.50 -14.78
CA SER A 293 -1.02 -6.34 -16.24
C SER A 293 -2.22 -5.59 -16.80
N ASP A 294 -2.01 -4.97 -17.97
CA ASP A 294 -3.05 -4.35 -18.78
C ASP A 294 -2.72 -4.52 -20.26
N ASP A 295 -3.75 -4.70 -21.10
CA ASP A 295 -3.63 -4.72 -22.55
C ASP A 295 -3.98 -3.33 -23.11
N SER A 296 -3.28 -2.89 -24.16
CA SER A 296 -3.35 -1.51 -24.60
C SER A 296 -4.70 -1.12 -25.20
N GLN A 297 -5.20 0.04 -24.76
CA GLN A 297 -6.33 0.76 -25.36
C GLN A 297 -5.88 1.60 -26.55
N ASP A 298 -6.62 1.58 -27.67
CA ASP A 298 -6.38 2.51 -28.79
C ASP A 298 -6.63 3.95 -28.35
N GLY A 299 -5.63 4.81 -28.58
CA GLY A 299 -5.68 6.22 -28.20
C GLY A 299 -4.50 6.67 -27.35
N SER A 300 -4.68 7.77 -26.62
CA SER A 300 -3.67 8.34 -25.74
C SER A 300 -3.98 8.22 -24.26
N ASP A 301 -5.17 7.73 -23.92
CA ASP A 301 -5.66 7.58 -22.55
C ASP A 301 -5.88 6.10 -22.25
N PRO A 302 -5.17 5.51 -21.28
CA PRO A 302 -5.37 4.12 -20.89
C PRO A 302 -6.75 3.83 -20.29
N ASP A 303 -7.43 4.85 -19.74
CA ASP A 303 -8.73 4.74 -19.05
C ASP A 303 -9.67 5.83 -19.58
N PRO A 304 -10.19 5.69 -20.84
CA PRO A 304 -10.97 6.73 -21.50
C PRO A 304 -12.37 6.93 -20.92
N ASP A 305 -12.93 5.98 -20.19
CA ASP A 305 -14.21 6.12 -19.48
C ASP A 305 -14.03 6.65 -18.05
N SER A 306 -12.77 6.75 -17.58
CA SER A 306 -12.38 7.39 -16.33
C SER A 306 -13.01 6.74 -15.09
N ASP A 307 -13.19 5.42 -15.12
CA ASP A 307 -13.71 4.67 -13.99
C ASP A 307 -12.62 4.19 -13.01
N GLY A 308 -11.33 4.38 -13.37
CA GLY A 308 -10.16 4.02 -12.58
C GLY A 308 -9.69 2.58 -12.81
N ASP A 309 -10.30 1.85 -13.73
CA ASP A 309 -9.94 0.48 -14.13
C ASP A 309 -9.55 0.41 -15.61
N PRO A 310 -8.28 0.65 -15.96
CA PRO A 310 -7.84 0.58 -17.36
C PRO A 310 -7.99 -0.81 -17.98
N THR A 311 -8.04 -1.89 -17.15
CA THR A 311 -8.08 -3.28 -17.65
C THR A 311 -9.34 -3.66 -18.38
N ASN A 312 -10.38 -2.83 -18.31
CA ASN A 312 -11.63 -3.01 -19.07
C ASN A 312 -11.64 -2.27 -20.42
N ASN A 313 -10.54 -1.57 -20.77
CA ASN A 313 -10.37 -0.75 -21.97
C ASN A 313 -9.26 -1.35 -22.86
N ASN A 314 -9.60 -2.26 -23.79
CA ASN A 314 -8.64 -3.10 -24.53
C ASN A 314 -8.94 -3.10 -26.05
N VAL A 315 -9.05 -1.94 -26.66
CA VAL A 315 -9.27 -1.82 -28.10
C VAL A 315 -7.93 -1.76 -28.82
N ASP A 316 -7.70 -2.68 -29.77
CA ASP A 316 -6.49 -2.73 -30.57
C ASP A 316 -6.29 -1.47 -31.42
N THR A 317 -5.04 -1.05 -31.60
CA THR A 317 -4.67 0.05 -32.51
C THR A 317 -4.60 -0.45 -33.95
N GLU A 318 -5.42 0.08 -34.86
CA GLU A 318 -5.45 -0.29 -36.26
C GLU A 318 -4.59 0.62 -37.14
N VAL A 319 -3.82 0.03 -38.06
CA VAL A 319 -3.08 0.75 -39.10
C VAL A 319 -3.36 0.19 -40.45
N SER A 320 -3.37 1.07 -41.48
CA SER A 320 -3.49 0.72 -42.90
C SER A 320 -2.50 1.56 -43.71
N PHE A 321 -2.07 1.02 -44.87
CA PHE A 321 -1.05 1.63 -45.74
C PHE A 321 -1.56 2.02 -47.10
#